data_59b75680dbcc31dd2378d44a1ef576b1
#
_entry.id   59b75680dbcc31dd2378d44a1ef576b1
#
_cell.length_a   1.000
_cell.length_b   1.000
_cell.length_c   1.000
_cell.angle_alpha   90.00
_cell.angle_beta   90.00
_cell.angle_gamma   90.00
#
_symmetry.space_group_name_H-M   'P 1'
#
loop_
_entity.id
_entity.type
_entity.pdbx_description
1 polymer ?
#
loop_
_entity_poly.entity_id
_entity_poly.type
_entity_poly.pdbx_seq_one_letter_code
_entity_poly.pdbx_strand_id
1 'polypeptide(L)'
;MRERQKRGRRKPAVLLFGLLAAAMLSSCGAKEEEGINLAASREENEKVVNMFSPMEKTDPGVENTARSASDKTVIMAEEALGLTMAYRTYTAEDYQEKTYDEVTLERARNDMDDLYLLNPDTIKALGEEGKLMDLSGLESAKNLRDVVKTANTIDGKLVAIPQEVVAYGLFINKDMFDKYEIDLPETPEDFLECCRIFKENGVETPVGANRWWLETFVLAQAYAELYNGENTKEEIDALNSGEKKYSDYMRPGFEFLQEMIDRGYVDAQKAYVSEAIEGEGEDFLNQKTPIVMAYWGAANTQTAYGKTDFQMLVIGFPSSLGQMPVVPITGFGVGVNAEHREDAMKALEVMTSDEALQVYTQTNKVISPSKNVEVDCIPALKPLNDRINENVYVLGSNAEMKLEQWGNTCLVVRQLLNGSTVEECMAEFDRLQEETLKNN
;
A
#
# COMPACT_ATOMS: atom_id res chain seq x y z
N MET A 1 39.04 51.04 20.18
CA MET A 1 38.93 50.25 21.41
C MET A 1 38.23 48.95 20.97
N ARG A 2 38.88 47.99 20.57
CA ARG A 2 39.57 46.84 21.22
C ARG A 2 38.70 46.23 22.34
N GLU A 3 38.08 45.07 22.04
CA GLU A 3 38.45 43.85 22.76
C GLU A 3 38.00 42.60 21.98
N ARG A 4 39.02 41.75 21.76
CA ARG A 4 38.89 40.38 21.23
C ARG A 4 38.65 39.45 22.40
N GLN A 5 37.71 38.49 22.26
CA GLN A 5 37.76 37.29 23.09
C GLN A 5 37.77 36.01 22.28
N LYS A 6 38.61 35.15 22.75
CA LYS A 6 39.25 33.99 22.07
C LYS A 6 38.31 32.77 21.94
N ARG A 7 38.50 32.11 20.80
CA ARG A 7 38.06 30.72 20.55
C ARG A 7 38.85 29.75 21.46
N GLY A 8 38.14 28.89 22.17
CA GLY A 8 38.68 27.70 22.83
C GLY A 8 38.28 26.42 22.09
N ARG A 9 39.23 25.84 21.34
CA ARG A 9 39.15 24.47 20.80
C ARG A 9 39.34 23.48 21.93
N ARG A 10 38.42 22.51 22.08
CA ARG A 10 38.68 21.28 22.83
C ARG A 10 38.78 20.10 21.87
N LYS A 11 39.92 19.41 21.89
CA LYS A 11 40.21 18.16 21.18
C LYS A 11 39.67 16.97 21.98
N PRO A 12 39.40 15.82 21.34
CA PRO A 12 38.97 14.62 22.02
C PRO A 12 40.12 13.86 22.67
N ALA A 13 39.87 13.28 23.83
CA ALA A 13 40.79 12.38 24.50
C ALA A 13 40.47 10.94 24.12
N VAL A 14 41.46 10.31 23.50
CA VAL A 14 41.55 8.86 23.29
C VAL A 14 42.08 8.25 24.58
N LEU A 15 41.41 7.23 25.10
CA LEU A 15 41.93 6.39 26.18
C LEU A 15 41.99 4.92 25.71
N LEU A 16 43.21 4.48 25.44
CA LEU A 16 43.63 3.10 25.27
C LEU A 16 43.89 2.48 26.68
N PHE A 17 43.38 1.30 26.93
CA PHE A 17 43.90 0.32 27.88
C PHE A 17 43.55 -1.04 27.31
N GLY A 18 44.38 -1.93 26.93
CA GLY A 18 45.57 -2.47 27.55
C GLY A 18 45.23 -3.89 28.04
N LEU A 19 45.67 -4.91 27.25
CA LEU A 19 45.61 -6.35 27.60
C LEU A 19 46.37 -6.63 28.89
N LEU A 20 45.84 -7.57 29.69
CA LEU A 20 46.69 -8.48 30.47
C LEU A 20 45.97 -9.84 30.65
N ALA A 21 46.61 -10.86 30.07
CA ALA A 21 46.33 -12.26 30.31
C ALA A 21 47.08 -12.73 31.55
N ALA A 22 46.42 -13.51 32.39
CA ALA A 22 47.14 -14.45 33.27
C ALA A 22 46.21 -15.61 33.64
N ALA A 23 46.62 -16.78 33.24
CA ALA A 23 46.07 -18.06 33.66
C ALA A 23 46.50 -18.37 35.09
N MET A 24 45.59 -18.97 35.90
CA MET A 24 45.96 -19.94 36.95
C MET A 24 44.83 -20.96 37.16
N LEU A 25 45.23 -22.20 37.02
CA LEU A 25 44.47 -23.40 37.42
C LEU A 25 44.47 -23.53 38.94
N SER A 26 43.33 -23.93 39.51
CA SER A 26 43.21 -25.00 40.51
C SER A 26 41.80 -25.13 41.08
N SER A 27 41.14 -26.21 40.73
CA SER A 27 40.57 -27.26 41.60
C SER A 27 39.66 -26.87 42.78
N CYS A 28 38.48 -27.34 42.69
CA CYS A 28 37.68 -28.12 43.61
C CYS A 28 36.21 -27.69 43.72
N GLY A 29 35.35 -28.54 43.20
CA GLY A 29 34.11 -28.98 43.81
C GLY A 29 33.03 -27.94 44.14
N ALA A 30 32.07 -27.85 43.27
CA ALA A 30 30.66 -27.69 43.71
C ALA A 30 29.72 -27.74 42.48
N LYS A 31 28.78 -28.64 42.60
CA LYS A 31 27.44 -28.64 42.01
C LYS A 31 27.31 -28.07 40.58
N GLU A 32 27.10 -28.97 39.65
CA GLU A 32 26.40 -28.74 38.38
C GLU A 32 25.03 -28.10 38.69
N GLU A 33 24.93 -26.82 38.49
CA GLU A 33 23.64 -26.24 38.11
C GLU A 33 23.41 -26.68 36.69
N GLU A 34 22.40 -27.53 36.49
CA GLU A 34 21.86 -27.85 35.16
C GLU A 34 21.46 -26.54 34.51
N GLY A 35 22.30 -26.00 33.68
CA GLY A 35 21.95 -25.01 32.68
C GLY A 35 20.93 -25.66 31.78
N ILE A 36 19.68 -25.22 31.88
CA ILE A 36 18.61 -25.62 30.98
C ILE A 36 19.08 -25.27 29.58
N ASN A 37 19.46 -26.29 28.83
CA ASN A 37 19.85 -26.18 27.44
C ASN A 37 18.55 -26.00 26.63
N LEU A 38 18.12 -24.75 26.48
CA LEU A 38 16.95 -24.34 25.70
C LEU A 38 17.05 -24.74 24.21
N ALA A 39 18.18 -25.30 23.78
CA ALA A 39 18.38 -25.83 22.43
C ALA A 39 18.04 -27.32 22.28
N ALA A 40 17.73 -28.05 23.38
CA ALA A 40 17.62 -29.51 23.35
C ALA A 40 16.21 -30.06 23.60
N SER A 41 15.15 -29.20 23.57
CA SER A 41 13.75 -29.68 23.69
C SER A 41 12.84 -29.05 22.64
N ARG A 42 13.33 -28.84 21.41
CA ARG A 42 12.44 -28.74 20.26
C ARG A 42 12.02 -30.16 19.91
N GLU A 43 10.79 -30.51 20.25
CA GLU A 43 10.17 -31.72 19.74
C GLU A 43 10.22 -31.66 18.21
N GLU A 44 10.72 -32.76 17.57
CA GLU A 44 10.87 -32.92 16.12
C GLU A 44 9.56 -32.86 15.31
N ASN A 45 8.49 -32.26 15.84
CA ASN A 45 7.15 -32.21 15.25
C ASN A 45 6.49 -30.81 15.25
N GLU A 46 7.22 -29.76 15.54
CA GLU A 46 6.61 -28.42 15.47
C GLU A 46 6.53 -27.99 13.99
N LYS A 47 5.31 -27.95 13.45
CA LYS A 47 5.05 -27.44 12.11
C LYS A 47 5.24 -25.94 12.12
N VAL A 48 6.23 -25.44 11.39
CA VAL A 48 6.55 -24.03 11.29
C VAL A 48 6.32 -23.56 9.87
N VAL A 49 5.55 -22.48 9.70
CA VAL A 49 5.39 -21.77 8.42
C VAL A 49 6.13 -20.43 8.53
N ASN A 50 7.12 -20.21 7.67
CA ASN A 50 7.88 -18.97 7.61
C ASN A 50 7.12 -17.96 6.75
N MET A 51 6.81 -16.78 7.32
CA MET A 51 6.12 -15.70 6.62
C MET A 51 7.02 -14.46 6.52
N PHE A 52 7.27 -14.00 5.30
CA PHE A 52 7.95 -12.74 5.06
C PHE A 52 6.95 -11.58 4.92
N SER A 53 7.14 -10.54 5.74
CA SER A 53 6.21 -9.41 5.85
C SER A 53 6.96 -8.16 6.34
N PRO A 54 6.50 -6.94 5.98
CA PRO A 54 7.02 -5.73 6.60
C PRO A 54 6.51 -5.54 8.04
N MET A 55 5.59 -6.40 8.50
CA MET A 55 5.00 -6.33 9.84
C MET A 55 5.70 -7.31 10.78
N GLU A 56 5.90 -6.88 12.02
CA GLU A 56 6.32 -7.73 13.12
C GLU A 56 5.10 -8.29 13.86
N LYS A 57 5.23 -9.48 14.43
CA LYS A 57 4.21 -10.00 15.37
C LYS A 57 4.16 -9.08 16.59
N THR A 58 2.98 -8.60 16.93
CA THR A 58 2.83 -7.71 18.10
C THR A 58 2.81 -8.51 19.40
N ASP A 59 3.30 -7.90 20.47
CA ASP A 59 3.21 -8.51 21.81
C ASP A 59 1.75 -8.73 22.23
N PRO A 60 1.44 -9.85 22.89
CA PRO A 60 0.11 -10.08 23.44
C PRO A 60 -0.30 -8.95 24.41
N GLY A 61 -1.39 -8.26 24.10
CA GLY A 61 -1.90 -7.15 24.91
C GLY A 61 -1.84 -5.77 24.28
N VAL A 62 -1.23 -5.63 23.09
CA VAL A 62 -1.33 -4.40 22.30
C VAL A 62 -2.66 -4.42 21.55
N GLU A 63 -3.66 -3.70 22.08
CA GLU A 63 -4.98 -3.60 21.45
C GLU A 63 -5.01 -2.46 20.41
N ASN A 64 -5.80 -2.66 19.35
CA ASN A 64 -6.23 -1.66 18.38
C ASN A 64 -5.16 -1.12 17.42
N THR A 65 -4.26 -1.95 16.92
CA THR A 65 -3.44 -1.62 15.76
C THR A 65 -3.81 -2.49 14.55
N ALA A 66 -3.55 -2.03 13.33
CA ALA A 66 -3.71 -2.84 12.12
C ALA A 66 -2.95 -4.18 12.24
N ARG A 67 -1.78 -4.14 12.88
CA ARG A 67 -0.96 -5.31 13.21
C ARG A 67 -1.70 -6.30 14.09
N SER A 68 -2.36 -5.84 15.17
CA SER A 68 -3.08 -6.75 16.08
C SER A 68 -4.24 -7.48 15.40
N ALA A 69 -4.85 -6.92 14.37
CA ALA A 69 -5.89 -7.60 13.60
C ALA A 69 -5.32 -8.67 12.67
N SER A 70 -4.20 -8.38 12.01
CA SER A 70 -3.46 -9.39 11.23
C SER A 70 -2.96 -10.52 12.12
N ASP A 71 -2.42 -10.21 13.28
CA ASP A 71 -1.98 -11.22 14.25
C ASP A 71 -3.14 -12.09 14.75
N LYS A 72 -4.36 -11.55 14.93
CA LYS A 72 -5.53 -12.35 15.27
C LYS A 72 -5.83 -13.41 14.23
N THR A 73 -5.76 -13.08 12.94
CA THR A 73 -6.00 -14.06 11.87
C THR A 73 -4.89 -15.11 11.80
N VAL A 74 -3.65 -14.71 12.07
CA VAL A 74 -2.51 -15.62 12.19
C VAL A 74 -2.69 -16.56 13.39
N ILE A 75 -3.07 -16.03 14.56
CA ILE A 75 -3.37 -16.83 15.75
C ILE A 75 -4.51 -17.84 15.48
N MET A 76 -5.56 -17.43 14.76
CA MET A 76 -6.62 -18.35 14.33
C MET A 76 -6.06 -19.51 13.51
N ALA A 77 -5.11 -19.25 12.60
CA ALA A 77 -4.45 -20.30 11.82
C ALA A 77 -3.56 -21.21 12.68
N GLU A 78 -2.77 -20.62 13.60
CA GLU A 78 -1.94 -21.37 14.55
C GLU A 78 -2.79 -22.31 15.42
N GLU A 79 -3.89 -21.81 15.99
CA GLU A 79 -4.80 -22.59 16.85
C GLU A 79 -5.55 -23.67 16.07
N ALA A 80 -6.06 -23.35 14.88
CA ALA A 80 -6.84 -24.31 14.07
C ALA A 80 -6.00 -25.47 13.52
N LEU A 81 -4.72 -25.22 13.25
CA LEU A 81 -3.84 -26.16 12.54
C LEU A 81 -2.76 -26.78 13.43
N GLY A 82 -2.57 -26.27 14.65
CA GLY A 82 -1.51 -26.71 15.55
C GLY A 82 -0.12 -26.47 14.96
N LEU A 83 0.11 -25.32 14.40
CA LEU A 83 1.37 -24.89 13.80
C LEU A 83 1.85 -23.56 14.37
N THR A 84 3.07 -23.16 14.07
CA THR A 84 3.64 -21.87 14.43
C THR A 84 3.91 -21.04 13.17
N MET A 85 3.43 -19.80 13.13
CA MET A 85 3.76 -18.84 12.09
C MET A 85 4.99 -18.04 12.52
N ALA A 86 6.13 -18.28 11.85
CA ALA A 86 7.38 -17.59 12.12
C ALA A 86 7.52 -16.35 11.24
N TYR A 87 7.47 -15.16 11.85
CA TYR A 87 7.62 -13.90 11.13
C TYR A 87 9.08 -13.65 10.76
N ARG A 88 9.31 -13.33 9.49
CA ARG A 88 10.56 -12.80 8.93
C ARG A 88 10.30 -11.35 8.55
N THR A 89 10.68 -10.43 9.41
CA THR A 89 10.35 -9.01 9.25
C THR A 89 11.35 -8.31 8.36
N TYR A 90 10.84 -7.47 7.47
CA TYR A 90 11.67 -6.54 6.71
C TYR A 90 11.97 -5.29 7.54
N THR A 91 13.25 -4.89 7.56
CA THR A 91 13.68 -3.55 7.96
C THR A 91 14.68 -3.01 6.94
N ALA A 92 14.61 -1.72 6.61
CA ALA A 92 15.55 -1.13 5.64
C ALA A 92 17.01 -1.25 6.09
N GLU A 93 17.27 -1.16 7.41
CA GLU A 93 18.61 -1.30 7.98
C GLU A 93 19.18 -2.71 7.77
N ASP A 94 18.39 -3.77 8.02
CA ASP A 94 18.83 -5.17 7.85
C ASP A 94 19.14 -5.50 6.39
N TYR A 95 18.44 -4.85 5.45
CA TYR A 95 18.56 -5.12 4.02
C TYR A 95 19.34 -4.05 3.23
N GLN A 96 20.16 -3.24 3.90
CA GLN A 96 21.07 -2.27 3.26
C GLN A 96 20.35 -1.29 2.33
N GLU A 97 19.25 -0.73 2.80
CA GLU A 97 18.41 0.24 2.08
C GLU A 97 17.74 -0.30 0.79
N LYS A 98 17.76 -1.61 0.54
CA LYS A 98 16.88 -2.21 -0.48
C LYS A 98 15.43 -2.01 -0.09
N THR A 99 14.57 -1.78 -1.06
CA THR A 99 13.12 -1.68 -0.82
C THR A 99 12.52 -3.02 -0.41
N TYR A 100 11.35 -2.96 0.22
CA TYR A 100 10.61 -4.19 0.57
C TYR A 100 10.37 -5.09 -0.64
N ASP A 101 10.04 -4.51 -1.79
CA ASP A 101 9.76 -5.24 -3.02
C ASP A 101 11.01 -5.92 -3.57
N GLU A 102 12.16 -5.22 -3.60
CA GLU A 102 13.45 -5.82 -4.02
C GLU A 102 13.83 -7.02 -3.14
N VAL A 103 13.65 -6.89 -1.81
CA VAL A 103 13.95 -7.98 -0.88
C VAL A 103 12.95 -9.13 -1.04
N THR A 104 11.67 -8.82 -1.20
CA THR A 104 10.62 -9.84 -1.40
C THR A 104 10.88 -10.65 -2.67
N LEU A 105 11.20 -10.00 -3.79
CA LEU A 105 11.56 -10.65 -5.04
C LEU A 105 12.80 -11.55 -4.88
N GLU A 106 13.86 -11.05 -4.22
CA GLU A 106 15.06 -11.84 -3.96
C GLU A 106 14.76 -13.08 -3.13
N ARG A 107 13.99 -12.93 -2.05
CA ARG A 107 13.65 -14.04 -1.15
C ARG A 107 12.76 -15.07 -1.82
N ALA A 108 11.72 -14.66 -2.53
CA ALA A 108 10.79 -15.56 -3.20
C ALA A 108 11.45 -16.29 -4.38
N ARG A 109 12.33 -15.62 -5.14
CA ARG A 109 13.09 -16.27 -6.22
C ARG A 109 14.05 -17.36 -5.71
N ASN A 110 14.54 -17.20 -4.47
CA ASN A 110 15.43 -18.15 -3.80
C ASN A 110 14.70 -19.10 -2.82
N ASP A 111 13.37 -19.13 -2.86
CA ASP A 111 12.51 -20.05 -2.08
C ASP A 111 12.81 -19.99 -0.57
N MET A 112 13.02 -18.76 0.00
CA MET A 112 13.51 -18.57 1.36
C MET A 112 12.42 -18.63 2.43
N ASP A 113 11.17 -18.42 2.06
CA ASP A 113 10.02 -18.42 2.98
C ASP A 113 8.85 -19.19 2.35
N ASP A 114 7.84 -19.51 3.16
CA ASP A 114 6.68 -20.27 2.71
C ASP A 114 5.54 -19.37 2.25
N LEU A 115 5.35 -18.24 2.95
CA LEU A 115 4.28 -17.26 2.74
C LEU A 115 4.88 -15.86 2.63
N TYR A 116 4.37 -15.07 1.69
CA TYR A 116 4.82 -13.70 1.44
C TYR A 116 3.63 -12.75 1.45
N LEU A 117 3.74 -11.60 2.11
CA LEU A 117 2.87 -10.47 1.86
C LEU A 117 3.42 -9.72 0.65
N LEU A 118 2.64 -9.61 -0.41
CA LEU A 118 3.08 -9.13 -1.72
C LEU A 118 2.39 -7.81 -2.09
N ASN A 119 3.14 -6.88 -2.62
CA ASN A 119 2.62 -5.70 -3.31
C ASN A 119 2.25 -6.05 -4.76
N PRO A 120 1.42 -5.24 -5.45
CA PRO A 120 0.93 -5.55 -6.79
C PRO A 120 2.03 -5.91 -7.81
N ASP A 121 3.14 -5.16 -7.82
CA ASP A 121 4.25 -5.41 -8.76
C ASP A 121 5.01 -6.69 -8.46
N THR A 122 5.13 -7.05 -7.18
CA THR A 122 5.73 -8.33 -6.77
C THR A 122 4.80 -9.50 -7.07
N ILE A 123 3.48 -9.34 -6.95
CA ILE A 123 2.48 -10.33 -7.37
C ILE A 123 2.62 -10.61 -8.87
N LYS A 124 2.68 -9.55 -9.68
CA LYS A 124 2.86 -9.67 -11.12
C LYS A 124 4.16 -10.39 -11.46
N ALA A 125 5.31 -9.88 -11.00
CA ALA A 125 6.62 -10.44 -11.34
C ALA A 125 6.75 -11.92 -10.94
N LEU A 126 6.39 -12.27 -9.70
CA LEU A 126 6.48 -13.65 -9.21
C LEU A 126 5.44 -14.58 -9.83
N GLY A 127 4.26 -14.06 -10.16
CA GLY A 127 3.23 -14.80 -10.86
C GLY A 127 3.66 -15.17 -12.27
N GLU A 128 4.17 -14.23 -13.07
CA GLU A 128 4.71 -14.44 -14.42
C GLU A 128 5.92 -15.40 -14.42
N GLU A 129 6.77 -15.34 -13.39
CA GLU A 129 7.89 -16.25 -13.19
C GLU A 129 7.45 -17.66 -12.72
N GLY A 130 6.17 -17.87 -12.41
CA GLY A 130 5.64 -19.14 -11.89
C GLY A 130 6.17 -19.50 -10.49
N LYS A 131 6.51 -18.50 -9.68
CA LYS A 131 7.06 -18.66 -8.33
C LYS A 131 6.00 -18.78 -7.24
N LEU A 132 4.73 -18.50 -7.57
CA LEU A 132 3.60 -18.54 -6.64
C LEU A 132 2.66 -19.70 -6.96
N MET A 133 2.07 -20.25 -5.90
CA MET A 133 1.04 -21.30 -5.99
C MET A 133 -0.25 -20.77 -6.59
N ASP A 134 -0.97 -21.63 -7.31
CA ASP A 134 -2.37 -21.39 -7.68
C ASP A 134 -3.27 -21.59 -6.46
N LEU A 135 -3.89 -20.51 -6.02
CA LEU A 135 -4.80 -20.45 -4.87
C LEU A 135 -6.28 -20.61 -5.25
N SER A 136 -6.60 -20.79 -6.54
CA SER A 136 -7.98 -20.87 -7.04
C SER A 136 -8.79 -22.01 -6.41
N GLY A 137 -8.10 -23.03 -5.89
CA GLY A 137 -8.71 -24.18 -5.22
C GLY A 137 -9.12 -23.95 -3.78
N LEU A 138 -8.74 -22.83 -3.15
CA LEU A 138 -9.10 -22.52 -1.76
C LEU A 138 -10.59 -22.17 -1.67
N GLU A 139 -11.22 -22.54 -0.55
CA GLU A 139 -12.64 -22.16 -0.31
C GLU A 139 -12.79 -20.65 -0.19
N SER A 140 -11.83 -19.98 0.47
CA SER A 140 -11.78 -18.52 0.59
C SER A 140 -11.75 -17.81 -0.78
N ALA A 141 -11.12 -18.42 -1.79
CA ALA A 141 -11.06 -17.87 -3.15
C ALA A 141 -12.41 -17.78 -3.85
N LYS A 142 -13.38 -18.60 -3.48
CA LYS A 142 -14.70 -18.64 -4.13
C LYS A 142 -15.48 -17.36 -3.91
N ASN A 143 -15.36 -16.77 -2.73
CA ASN A 143 -16.13 -15.62 -2.28
C ASN A 143 -15.45 -14.28 -2.50
N LEU A 144 -14.26 -14.26 -3.11
CA LEU A 144 -13.53 -13.03 -3.36
C LEU A 144 -14.32 -12.10 -4.32
N ARG A 145 -14.20 -10.80 -4.05
CA ARG A 145 -14.69 -9.74 -4.95
C ARG A 145 -14.01 -9.79 -6.29
N ASP A 146 -14.69 -9.34 -7.33
CA ASP A 146 -14.16 -9.40 -8.69
C ASP A 146 -12.88 -8.58 -8.83
N VAL A 147 -12.79 -7.40 -8.19
CA VAL A 147 -11.58 -6.57 -8.16
C VAL A 147 -10.35 -7.34 -7.66
N VAL A 148 -10.51 -8.17 -6.62
CA VAL A 148 -9.42 -9.00 -6.08
C VAL A 148 -9.01 -10.08 -7.07
N LYS A 149 -10.00 -10.77 -7.67
CA LYS A 149 -9.73 -11.82 -8.66
C LYS A 149 -9.04 -11.24 -9.89
N THR A 150 -9.52 -10.11 -10.41
CA THR A 150 -8.94 -9.46 -11.58
C THR A 150 -7.50 -9.02 -11.32
N ALA A 151 -7.22 -8.39 -10.17
CA ALA A 151 -5.89 -7.89 -9.87
C ALA A 151 -4.86 -8.99 -9.60
N ASN A 152 -5.26 -10.11 -8.99
CA ASN A 152 -4.35 -11.15 -8.49
C ASN A 152 -4.37 -12.45 -9.31
N THR A 153 -5.00 -12.46 -10.48
CA THR A 153 -4.98 -13.58 -11.42
C THR A 153 -3.94 -13.33 -12.51
N ILE A 154 -2.91 -14.19 -12.55
CA ILE A 154 -1.83 -14.17 -13.52
C ILE A 154 -1.88 -15.48 -14.31
N ASP A 155 -1.93 -15.40 -15.64
CA ASP A 155 -2.01 -16.57 -16.52
C ASP A 155 -3.14 -17.56 -16.12
N GLY A 156 -4.28 -17.01 -15.67
CA GLY A 156 -5.45 -17.80 -15.26
C GLY A 156 -5.36 -18.42 -13.88
N LYS A 157 -4.32 -18.13 -13.09
CA LYS A 157 -4.12 -18.61 -11.73
C LYS A 157 -4.29 -17.47 -10.74
N LEU A 158 -5.07 -17.66 -9.70
CA LEU A 158 -5.12 -16.75 -8.56
C LEU A 158 -3.88 -16.99 -7.70
N VAL A 159 -2.97 -16.02 -7.64
CA VAL A 159 -1.65 -16.18 -6.99
C VAL A 159 -1.48 -15.44 -5.67
N ALA A 160 -2.44 -14.59 -5.30
CA ALA A 160 -2.44 -13.92 -4.02
C ALA A 160 -3.86 -13.65 -3.51
N ILE A 161 -4.05 -13.69 -2.19
CA ILE A 161 -5.33 -13.37 -1.51
C ILE A 161 -5.08 -12.34 -0.42
N PRO A 162 -5.77 -11.18 -0.43
CA PRO A 162 -5.64 -10.13 0.57
C PRO A 162 -6.50 -10.37 1.81
N GLN A 163 -6.27 -9.59 2.86
CA GLN A 163 -7.16 -9.48 4.02
C GLN A 163 -8.02 -8.21 4.00
N GLU A 164 -7.68 -7.26 3.13
CA GLU A 164 -8.43 -6.03 2.90
C GLU A 164 -8.37 -5.58 1.44
N VAL A 165 -9.33 -4.76 1.04
CA VAL A 165 -9.26 -3.98 -0.20
C VAL A 165 -8.89 -2.56 0.17
N VAL A 166 -7.68 -2.16 -0.18
CA VAL A 166 -7.23 -0.76 -0.07
C VAL A 166 -7.80 0.02 -1.24
N ALA A 167 -8.27 1.24 -0.98
CA ALA A 167 -8.79 2.10 -2.03
C ALA A 167 -8.33 3.55 -1.82
N TYR A 168 -7.91 4.19 -2.90
CA TYR A 168 -7.57 5.60 -2.95
C TYR A 168 -8.75 6.42 -3.44
N GLY A 169 -8.85 7.63 -2.89
CA GLY A 169 -9.90 8.58 -3.24
C GLY A 169 -9.72 9.92 -2.55
N LEU A 170 -10.80 10.67 -2.47
CA LEU A 170 -10.86 11.96 -1.80
C LEU A 170 -11.47 11.79 -0.40
N PHE A 171 -10.76 12.25 0.61
CA PHE A 171 -11.29 12.40 1.96
C PHE A 171 -11.84 13.82 2.07
N ILE A 172 -13.11 13.92 2.39
CA ILE A 172 -13.90 15.14 2.36
C ILE A 172 -14.26 15.54 3.79
N ASN A 173 -13.96 16.77 4.18
CA ASN A 173 -14.55 17.39 5.36
C ASN A 173 -15.97 17.85 5.00
N LYS A 174 -16.97 17.01 5.31
CA LYS A 174 -18.36 17.25 4.94
C LYS A 174 -18.92 18.50 5.61
N ASP A 175 -18.51 18.80 6.82
CA ASP A 175 -18.95 20.01 7.54
C ASP A 175 -18.52 21.29 6.81
N MET A 176 -17.31 21.29 6.19
CA MET A 176 -16.88 22.41 5.36
C MET A 176 -17.66 22.51 4.06
N PHE A 177 -17.99 21.40 3.42
CA PHE A 177 -18.84 21.36 2.23
C PHE A 177 -20.24 21.90 2.56
N ASP A 178 -20.85 21.43 3.64
CA ASP A 178 -22.18 21.89 4.07
C ASP A 178 -22.21 23.37 4.43
N LYS A 179 -21.14 23.86 5.08
CA LYS A 179 -21.01 25.27 5.46
C LYS A 179 -21.08 26.23 4.27
N TYR A 180 -20.55 25.81 3.13
CA TYR A 180 -20.51 26.62 1.91
C TYR A 180 -21.52 26.16 0.86
N GLU A 181 -22.45 25.25 1.23
CA GLU A 181 -23.49 24.72 0.35
C GLU A 181 -22.93 24.10 -0.95
N ILE A 182 -21.80 23.35 -0.80
CA ILE A 182 -21.11 22.70 -1.92
C ILE A 182 -21.58 21.24 -2.01
N ASP A 183 -22.01 20.82 -3.20
CA ASP A 183 -22.29 19.41 -3.49
C ASP A 183 -20.99 18.62 -3.63
N LEU A 184 -21.06 17.28 -3.41
CA LEU A 184 -19.90 16.42 -3.63
C LEU A 184 -19.60 16.33 -5.13
N PRO A 185 -18.32 16.44 -5.54
CA PRO A 185 -17.97 16.42 -6.94
C PRO A 185 -18.12 15.01 -7.54
N GLU A 186 -18.72 14.94 -8.71
CA GLU A 186 -18.83 13.73 -9.53
C GLU A 186 -17.86 13.80 -10.71
N THR A 187 -17.75 14.96 -11.34
CA THR A 187 -16.96 15.20 -12.55
C THR A 187 -15.74 16.07 -12.25
N PRO A 188 -14.73 16.09 -13.15
CA PRO A 188 -13.60 17.03 -13.05
C PRO A 188 -14.05 18.49 -12.94
N GLU A 189 -15.08 18.88 -13.69
CA GLU A 189 -15.63 20.25 -13.66
C GLU A 189 -16.26 20.57 -12.30
N ASP A 190 -17.03 19.65 -11.70
CA ASP A 190 -17.59 19.83 -10.35
C ASP A 190 -16.47 20.00 -9.32
N PHE A 191 -15.38 19.22 -9.45
CA PHE A 191 -14.24 19.30 -8.54
C PHE A 191 -13.55 20.66 -8.61
N LEU A 192 -13.31 21.17 -9.81
CA LEU A 192 -12.74 22.50 -10.00
C LEU A 192 -13.66 23.61 -9.44
N GLU A 193 -14.96 23.45 -9.57
CA GLU A 193 -15.93 24.39 -9.01
C GLU A 193 -15.94 24.35 -7.48
N CYS A 194 -15.88 23.16 -6.85
CA CYS A 194 -15.72 23.01 -5.40
C CYS A 194 -14.46 23.76 -4.93
N CYS A 195 -13.32 23.53 -5.58
CA CYS A 195 -12.05 24.16 -5.24
C CYS A 195 -12.12 25.70 -5.41
N ARG A 196 -12.78 26.18 -6.47
CA ARG A 196 -12.99 27.63 -6.69
C ARG A 196 -13.78 28.25 -5.55
N ILE A 197 -14.89 27.64 -5.15
CA ILE A 197 -15.75 28.15 -4.08
C ILE A 197 -14.97 28.21 -2.75
N PHE A 198 -14.22 27.15 -2.43
CA PHE A 198 -13.38 27.15 -1.23
C PHE A 198 -12.33 28.27 -1.24
N LYS A 199 -11.68 28.47 -2.38
CA LYS A 199 -10.67 29.51 -2.55
C LYS A 199 -11.26 30.92 -2.37
N GLU A 200 -12.44 31.18 -2.96
CA GLU A 200 -13.17 32.46 -2.81
C GLU A 200 -13.63 32.70 -1.37
N ASN A 201 -13.83 31.65 -0.58
CA ASN A 201 -14.16 31.73 0.83
C ASN A 201 -12.92 31.70 1.77
N GLY A 202 -11.73 31.90 1.23
CA GLY A 202 -10.50 32.12 1.99
C GLY A 202 -9.73 30.85 2.37
N VAL A 203 -10.06 29.70 1.78
CA VAL A 203 -9.22 28.50 1.90
C VAL A 203 -8.00 28.66 1.00
N GLU A 204 -6.81 28.67 1.57
CA GLU A 204 -5.58 28.93 0.83
C GLU A 204 -5.26 27.82 -0.17
N THR A 205 -5.34 26.56 0.26
CA THR A 205 -5.12 25.38 -0.59
C THR A 205 -6.27 24.38 -0.37
N PRO A 206 -7.25 24.33 -1.28
CA PRO A 206 -8.43 23.47 -1.13
C PRO A 206 -8.11 21.96 -1.08
N VAL A 207 -7.03 21.53 -1.73
CA VAL A 207 -6.69 20.10 -1.86
C VAL A 207 -5.32 19.83 -1.26
N GLY A 208 -5.29 19.02 -0.21
CA GLY A 208 -4.08 18.42 0.34
C GLY A 208 -3.71 17.17 -0.46
N ALA A 209 -2.46 17.10 -0.90
CA ALA A 209 -1.94 15.97 -1.65
C ALA A 209 -0.44 15.83 -1.44
N ASN A 210 0.10 14.66 -1.70
CA ASN A 210 1.53 14.43 -1.75
C ASN A 210 1.93 13.67 -3.03
N ARG A 211 3.22 13.60 -3.30
CA ARG A 211 3.78 12.99 -4.51
C ARG A 211 3.45 11.50 -4.68
N TRP A 212 3.06 10.82 -3.60
CA TRP A 212 2.74 9.39 -3.58
C TRP A 212 1.26 9.11 -3.83
N TRP A 213 0.39 10.15 -3.74
CA TRP A 213 -1.05 9.98 -3.90
C TRP A 213 -1.59 10.64 -5.17
N LEU A 214 -0.84 11.59 -5.74
CA LEU A 214 -1.23 12.29 -6.97
C LEU A 214 -1.21 11.37 -8.20
N GLU A 215 -0.39 10.31 -8.20
CA GLU A 215 -0.43 9.31 -9.27
C GLU A 215 -1.79 8.61 -9.33
N THR A 216 -2.42 8.34 -8.18
CA THR A 216 -3.73 7.69 -8.17
C THR A 216 -4.83 8.56 -8.72
N PHE A 217 -4.74 9.87 -8.48
CA PHE A 217 -5.62 10.85 -9.09
C PHE A 217 -5.48 10.86 -10.63
N VAL A 218 -4.25 10.85 -11.12
CA VAL A 218 -3.97 10.78 -12.57
C VAL A 218 -4.46 9.46 -13.16
N LEU A 219 -4.21 8.33 -12.48
CA LEU A 219 -4.68 7.00 -12.92
C LEU A 219 -6.21 6.93 -13.00
N ALA A 220 -6.93 7.55 -12.06
CA ALA A 220 -8.38 7.61 -12.10
C ALA A 220 -8.89 8.33 -13.36
N GLN A 221 -8.24 9.42 -13.77
CA GLN A 221 -8.58 10.14 -15.01
C GLN A 221 -8.20 9.35 -16.26
N ALA A 222 -7.00 8.76 -16.24
CA ALA A 222 -6.44 8.07 -17.39
C ALA A 222 -7.22 6.80 -17.77
N TYR A 223 -7.65 6.05 -16.77
CA TYR A 223 -8.12 4.69 -16.99
C TYR A 223 -9.59 4.44 -16.59
N ALA A 224 -10.35 5.49 -16.24
CA ALA A 224 -11.77 5.32 -15.92
C ALA A 224 -12.51 4.56 -17.03
N GLU A 225 -12.41 5.02 -18.26
CA GLU A 225 -13.09 4.39 -19.41
C GLU A 225 -12.45 3.07 -19.83
N LEU A 226 -11.14 2.95 -19.68
CA LEU A 226 -10.42 1.71 -20.02
C LEU A 226 -10.91 0.54 -19.17
N TYR A 227 -10.97 0.69 -17.84
CA TYR A 227 -11.35 -0.39 -16.93
C TYR A 227 -12.87 -0.62 -16.84
N ASN A 228 -13.68 0.37 -17.20
CA ASN A 228 -15.14 0.29 -17.08
C ASN A 228 -15.85 0.24 -18.45
N GLY A 229 -15.09 0.13 -19.53
CA GLY A 229 -15.59 -0.04 -20.91
C GLY A 229 -15.82 -1.49 -21.30
N GLU A 230 -16.38 -1.70 -22.48
CA GLU A 230 -16.64 -3.03 -23.02
C GLU A 230 -15.42 -3.68 -23.68
N ASN A 231 -14.38 -2.87 -24.01
CA ASN A 231 -13.21 -3.29 -24.81
C ASN A 231 -11.89 -3.27 -24.00
N THR A 232 -11.95 -3.48 -22.67
CA THR A 232 -10.78 -3.40 -21.78
C THR A 232 -9.62 -4.24 -22.29
N LYS A 233 -9.89 -5.47 -22.72
CA LYS A 233 -8.84 -6.37 -23.19
C LYS A 233 -8.18 -5.87 -24.47
N GLU A 234 -8.97 -5.46 -25.45
CA GLU A 234 -8.49 -4.92 -26.72
C GLU A 234 -7.67 -3.64 -26.53
N GLU A 235 -8.09 -2.78 -25.58
CA GLU A 235 -7.36 -1.57 -25.23
C GLU A 235 -5.99 -1.89 -24.60
N ILE A 236 -5.94 -2.85 -23.68
CA ILE A 236 -4.69 -3.33 -23.08
C ILE A 236 -3.77 -3.97 -24.12
N ASP A 237 -4.31 -4.81 -25.01
CA ASP A 237 -3.56 -5.45 -26.09
C ASP A 237 -2.96 -4.38 -27.05
N ALA A 238 -3.71 -3.32 -27.36
CA ALA A 238 -3.24 -2.22 -28.18
C ALA A 238 -2.12 -1.40 -27.51
N LEU A 239 -2.22 -1.17 -26.20
CA LEU A 239 -1.15 -0.54 -25.41
C LEU A 239 0.10 -1.43 -25.37
N ASN A 240 -0.07 -2.72 -25.15
CA ASN A 240 1.01 -3.71 -25.06
C ASN A 240 1.72 -3.98 -26.40
N SER A 241 1.06 -3.70 -27.53
CA SER A 241 1.67 -3.79 -28.87
C SER A 241 2.28 -2.48 -29.35
N GLY A 242 2.00 -1.35 -28.68
CA GLY A 242 2.39 -0.02 -29.12
C GLY A 242 1.49 0.57 -30.21
N GLU A 243 0.34 -0.06 -30.52
CA GLU A 243 -0.68 0.49 -31.40
C GLU A 243 -1.31 1.75 -30.82
N LYS A 244 -1.51 1.75 -29.48
CA LYS A 244 -1.91 2.91 -28.68
C LYS A 244 -0.80 3.33 -27.75
N LYS A 245 -0.78 4.62 -27.42
CA LYS A 245 0.22 5.20 -26.54
C LYS A 245 -0.31 5.39 -25.14
N TYR A 246 0.50 5.07 -24.13
CA TYR A 246 0.17 5.38 -22.74
C TYR A 246 0.01 6.89 -22.52
N SER A 247 0.80 7.71 -23.24
CA SER A 247 0.69 9.17 -23.18
C SER A 247 -0.69 9.70 -23.55
N ASP A 248 -1.39 9.05 -24.49
CA ASP A 248 -2.75 9.48 -24.89
C ASP A 248 -3.77 9.26 -23.74
N TYR A 249 -3.62 8.19 -22.96
CA TYR A 249 -4.46 7.92 -21.80
C TYR A 249 -4.09 8.81 -20.61
N MET A 250 -2.81 9.05 -20.38
CA MET A 250 -2.32 9.82 -19.23
C MET A 250 -2.57 11.32 -19.37
N ARG A 251 -2.59 11.85 -20.61
CA ARG A 251 -2.70 13.28 -20.88
C ARG A 251 -3.84 13.98 -20.13
N PRO A 252 -5.09 13.50 -20.14
CA PRO A 252 -6.19 14.20 -19.44
C PRO A 252 -5.93 14.37 -17.93
N GLY A 253 -5.37 13.33 -17.29
CA GLY A 253 -5.04 13.39 -15.87
C GLY A 253 -3.92 14.38 -15.55
N PHE A 254 -2.89 14.47 -16.41
CA PHE A 254 -1.80 15.42 -16.24
C PHE A 254 -2.23 16.85 -16.53
N GLU A 255 -3.06 17.08 -17.55
CA GLU A 255 -3.63 18.40 -17.85
C GLU A 255 -4.51 18.89 -16.70
N PHE A 256 -5.33 17.99 -16.13
CA PHE A 256 -6.16 18.32 -14.99
C PHE A 256 -5.31 18.64 -13.73
N LEU A 257 -4.28 17.83 -13.45
CA LEU A 257 -3.35 18.11 -12.35
C LEU A 257 -2.62 19.44 -12.54
N GLN A 258 -2.16 19.75 -13.76
CA GLN A 258 -1.53 21.03 -14.09
C GLN A 258 -2.49 22.19 -13.84
N GLU A 259 -3.75 22.07 -14.27
CA GLU A 259 -4.77 23.10 -14.04
C GLU A 259 -5.00 23.34 -12.54
N MET A 260 -5.04 22.29 -11.72
CA MET A 260 -5.16 22.44 -10.27
C MET A 260 -3.96 23.17 -9.65
N ILE A 261 -2.76 22.89 -10.15
CA ILE A 261 -1.52 23.57 -9.73
C ILE A 261 -1.56 25.04 -10.14
N ASP A 262 -1.88 25.35 -11.40
CA ASP A 262 -1.92 26.70 -11.94
C ASP A 262 -2.95 27.59 -11.24
N ARG A 263 -4.08 27.01 -10.82
CA ARG A 263 -5.12 27.70 -10.03
C ARG A 263 -4.78 27.79 -8.54
N GLY A 264 -3.71 27.14 -8.09
CA GLY A 264 -3.30 27.06 -6.70
C GLY A 264 -4.26 26.26 -5.83
N TYR A 265 -4.93 25.24 -6.40
CA TYR A 265 -5.78 24.32 -5.66
C TYR A 265 -4.95 23.20 -5.00
N VAL A 266 -3.80 22.87 -5.58
CA VAL A 266 -2.74 22.01 -5.04
C VAL A 266 -1.46 22.83 -4.94
N ASP A 267 -0.76 22.72 -3.83
CA ASP A 267 0.60 23.27 -3.66
C ASP A 267 1.62 22.23 -4.17
N ALA A 268 2.10 22.45 -5.40
CA ALA A 268 3.03 21.52 -6.05
C ALA A 268 4.34 21.34 -5.27
N GLN A 269 4.89 22.43 -4.69
CA GLN A 269 6.14 22.34 -3.94
C GLN A 269 5.95 21.56 -2.64
N LYS A 270 4.86 21.82 -1.92
CA LYS A 270 4.50 21.07 -0.71
C LYS A 270 4.28 19.60 -1.03
N ALA A 271 3.50 19.29 -2.08
CA ALA A 271 3.25 17.93 -2.53
C ALA A 271 4.54 17.20 -2.93
N TYR A 272 5.48 17.89 -3.61
CA TYR A 272 6.75 17.32 -4.03
C TYR A 272 7.66 16.90 -2.87
N VAL A 273 7.73 17.71 -1.80
CA VAL A 273 8.63 17.45 -0.66
C VAL A 273 8.00 16.60 0.43
N SER A 274 6.67 16.45 0.44
CA SER A 274 5.97 15.68 1.46
C SER A 274 6.21 14.18 1.29
N GLU A 275 6.58 13.51 2.37
CA GLU A 275 6.91 12.08 2.36
C GLU A 275 5.88 11.20 3.06
N ALA A 276 4.91 11.79 3.77
CA ALA A 276 3.92 11.05 4.54
C ALA A 276 2.64 11.87 4.76
N ILE A 277 1.73 11.32 5.56
CA ILE A 277 0.50 11.97 6.07
C ILE A 277 0.79 13.27 6.82
N GLU A 278 2.04 13.45 7.29
CA GLU A 278 2.52 14.66 7.95
C GLU A 278 2.47 15.84 6.98
N GLY A 279 1.73 16.87 7.35
CA GLY A 279 1.58 18.10 6.57
C GLY A 279 0.20 18.25 5.93
N GLU A 280 -0.09 17.58 4.81
CA GLU A 280 -1.41 17.70 4.14
C GLU A 280 -2.51 17.05 4.97
N GLY A 281 -2.23 15.90 5.57
CA GLY A 281 -3.14 15.23 6.50
C GLY A 281 -3.40 16.07 7.75
N GLU A 282 -2.39 16.73 8.30
CA GLU A 282 -2.56 17.64 9.44
C GLU A 282 -3.45 18.83 9.09
N ASP A 283 -3.28 19.44 7.93
CA ASP A 283 -4.10 20.57 7.52
C ASP A 283 -5.58 20.16 7.32
N PHE A 284 -5.83 18.95 6.81
CA PHE A 284 -7.17 18.38 6.73
C PHE A 284 -7.76 18.12 8.12
N LEU A 285 -7.02 17.46 9.01
CA LEU A 285 -7.45 17.16 10.37
C LEU A 285 -7.66 18.42 11.23
N ASN A 286 -6.89 19.47 10.97
CA ASN A 286 -7.06 20.79 11.58
C ASN A 286 -8.11 21.66 10.85
N GLN A 287 -8.88 21.08 9.91
CA GLN A 287 -9.95 21.73 9.17
C GLN A 287 -9.51 22.99 8.39
N LYS A 288 -8.24 23.06 7.99
CA LYS A 288 -7.72 24.13 7.13
C LYS A 288 -7.94 23.82 5.65
N THR A 289 -7.88 22.53 5.28
CA THR A 289 -8.07 22.03 3.93
C THR A 289 -9.31 21.13 3.91
N PRO A 290 -10.29 21.38 3.02
CA PRO A 290 -11.56 20.62 2.96
C PRO A 290 -11.43 19.25 2.32
N ILE A 291 -10.40 19.05 1.51
CA ILE A 291 -10.18 17.83 0.72
C ILE A 291 -8.75 17.37 0.91
N VAL A 292 -8.55 16.07 1.12
CA VAL A 292 -7.21 15.46 1.03
C VAL A 292 -7.27 14.19 0.18
N MET A 293 -6.31 14.02 -0.73
CA MET A 293 -6.11 12.78 -1.46
C MET A 293 -5.41 11.79 -0.54
N ALA A 294 -5.99 10.61 -0.35
CA ALA A 294 -5.43 9.60 0.53
C ALA A 294 -5.96 8.20 0.17
N TYR A 295 -5.48 7.18 0.89
CA TYR A 295 -6.03 5.84 0.78
C TYR A 295 -6.76 5.42 2.05
N TRP A 296 -7.79 4.56 1.90
CA TRP A 296 -8.44 3.88 2.99
C TRP A 296 -7.93 2.44 3.08
N GLY A 297 -7.35 2.10 4.21
CA GLY A 297 -6.80 0.79 4.53
C GLY A 297 -6.44 0.73 6.01
N ALA A 298 -6.12 -0.46 6.53
CA ALA A 298 -5.88 -0.69 7.95
C ALA A 298 -4.83 0.25 8.57
N ALA A 299 -3.78 0.56 7.83
CA ALA A 299 -2.74 1.47 8.29
C ALA A 299 -3.23 2.90 8.55
N ASN A 300 -4.19 3.40 7.74
CA ASN A 300 -4.71 4.76 7.86
C ASN A 300 -5.93 4.88 8.78
N THR A 301 -6.78 3.85 8.88
CA THR A 301 -7.98 3.90 9.72
C THR A 301 -7.67 4.02 11.20
N GLN A 302 -6.49 3.56 11.61
CA GLN A 302 -6.02 3.60 12.99
C GLN A 302 -5.23 4.87 13.31
N THR A 303 -4.90 5.64 12.29
CA THR A 303 -4.30 6.97 12.41
C THR A 303 -5.37 8.03 12.66
N ALA A 304 -4.99 9.28 12.51
CA ALA A 304 -5.84 10.42 12.75
C ALA A 304 -7.14 10.44 11.93
N TYR A 305 -7.16 9.88 10.71
CA TYR A 305 -8.37 9.86 9.86
C TYR A 305 -9.56 9.09 10.45
N GLY A 306 -9.29 8.04 11.25
CA GLY A 306 -10.35 7.31 11.97
C GLY A 306 -10.89 8.03 13.20
N LYS A 307 -10.37 9.21 13.56
CA LYS A 307 -10.64 9.94 14.80
C LYS A 307 -10.93 11.43 14.56
N THR A 308 -11.53 11.77 13.43
CA THR A 308 -11.93 13.16 13.14
C THR A 308 -13.05 13.59 14.08
N ASP A 309 -13.04 14.86 14.48
CA ASP A 309 -14.09 15.52 15.26
C ASP A 309 -15.12 16.23 14.37
N PHE A 310 -15.04 16.00 13.05
CA PHE A 310 -15.97 16.47 12.02
C PHE A 310 -16.49 15.29 11.19
N GLN A 311 -17.60 15.49 10.47
CA GLN A 311 -18.13 14.48 9.57
C GLN A 311 -17.21 14.35 8.35
N MET A 312 -16.58 13.19 8.21
CA MET A 312 -15.77 12.83 7.06
C MET A 312 -16.53 11.93 6.10
N LEU A 313 -16.31 12.10 4.81
CA LEU A 313 -16.67 11.15 3.76
C LEU A 313 -15.45 10.77 2.95
N VAL A 314 -15.45 9.55 2.43
CA VAL A 314 -14.44 9.06 1.48
C VAL A 314 -15.15 8.71 0.19
N ILE A 315 -14.79 9.40 -0.88
CA ILE A 315 -15.38 9.24 -2.22
C ILE A 315 -14.30 8.86 -3.23
N GLY A 316 -14.66 8.30 -4.37
CA GLY A 316 -13.74 8.12 -5.50
C GLY A 316 -13.26 9.47 -6.06
N PHE A 317 -12.21 9.42 -6.87
CA PHE A 317 -11.77 10.60 -7.63
C PHE A 317 -12.81 10.97 -8.69
N PRO A 318 -13.10 12.25 -8.90
CA PRO A 318 -14.01 12.67 -9.98
C PRO A 318 -13.43 12.29 -11.35
N SER A 319 -14.26 11.71 -12.21
CA SER A 319 -13.86 11.26 -13.55
C SER A 319 -14.99 11.44 -14.55
N SER A 320 -14.75 11.11 -15.84
CA SER A 320 -15.80 11.10 -16.87
C SER A 320 -16.96 10.13 -16.57
N LEU A 321 -16.75 9.16 -15.69
CA LEU A 321 -17.74 8.16 -15.27
C LEU A 321 -18.22 8.36 -13.80
N GLY A 322 -18.06 9.57 -13.27
CA GLY A 322 -18.38 9.88 -11.89
C GLY A 322 -17.23 9.53 -10.95
N GLN A 323 -17.54 9.34 -9.67
CA GLN A 323 -16.55 9.06 -8.64
C GLN A 323 -15.86 7.70 -8.88
N MET A 324 -14.54 7.70 -9.04
CA MET A 324 -13.73 6.55 -9.44
C MET A 324 -12.70 6.19 -8.35
N PRO A 325 -12.90 5.11 -7.59
CA PRO A 325 -11.88 4.57 -6.70
C PRO A 325 -10.68 4.04 -7.49
N VAL A 326 -9.46 4.23 -6.97
CA VAL A 326 -8.26 3.53 -7.46
C VAL A 326 -7.87 2.47 -6.44
N VAL A 327 -7.77 1.23 -6.89
CA VAL A 327 -7.65 0.06 -6.01
C VAL A 327 -6.37 -0.71 -6.32
N PRO A 328 -5.30 -0.53 -5.55
CA PRO A 328 -4.16 -1.43 -5.56
C PRO A 328 -4.49 -2.64 -4.68
N ILE A 329 -4.31 -3.84 -5.19
CA ILE A 329 -4.56 -5.06 -4.43
C ILE A 329 -3.23 -5.71 -4.05
N THR A 330 -2.90 -5.65 -2.77
CA THR A 330 -1.85 -6.48 -2.17
C THR A 330 -2.39 -7.87 -1.87
N GLY A 331 -1.58 -8.80 -1.39
CA GLY A 331 -2.09 -10.10 -0.95
C GLY A 331 -1.02 -11.04 -0.45
N PHE A 332 -1.45 -12.09 0.20
CA PHE A 332 -0.57 -13.19 0.61
C PHE A 332 -0.46 -14.21 -0.52
N GLY A 333 0.78 -14.54 -0.90
CA GLY A 333 1.10 -15.59 -1.86
C GLY A 333 1.97 -16.67 -1.22
N VAL A 334 1.80 -17.92 -1.66
CA VAL A 334 2.57 -19.08 -1.18
C VAL A 334 3.63 -19.44 -2.23
N GLY A 335 4.88 -19.63 -1.81
CA GLY A 335 5.97 -20.04 -2.68
C GLY A 335 5.76 -21.43 -3.27
N VAL A 336 5.98 -21.59 -4.59
CA VAL A 336 5.78 -22.89 -5.28
C VAL A 336 6.72 -23.99 -4.77
N ASN A 337 7.93 -23.62 -4.36
CA ASN A 337 8.95 -24.54 -3.82
C ASN A 337 9.12 -24.38 -2.30
N ALA A 338 8.18 -23.73 -1.61
CA ALA A 338 8.20 -23.56 -0.17
C ALA A 338 8.35 -24.91 0.55
N GLU A 339 9.17 -24.95 1.61
CA GLU A 339 9.45 -26.16 2.39
C GLU A 339 8.18 -26.69 3.06
N HIS A 340 7.37 -25.77 3.61
CA HIS A 340 6.11 -26.08 4.31
C HIS A 340 4.87 -25.67 3.50
N ARG A 341 4.94 -25.79 2.17
CA ARG A 341 3.92 -25.32 1.23
C ARG A 341 2.49 -25.73 1.56
N GLU A 342 2.27 -27.00 1.93
CA GLU A 342 0.92 -27.51 2.23
C GLU A 342 0.35 -26.90 3.51
N ASP A 343 1.18 -26.67 4.52
CA ASP A 343 0.76 -26.05 5.78
C ASP A 343 0.60 -24.53 5.59
N ALA A 344 1.42 -23.88 4.75
CA ALA A 344 1.24 -22.47 4.35
C ALA A 344 -0.08 -22.26 3.59
N MET A 345 -0.46 -23.16 2.67
CA MET A 345 -1.75 -23.12 1.97
C MET A 345 -2.93 -23.24 2.94
N LYS A 346 -2.86 -24.13 3.93
CA LYS A 346 -3.90 -24.28 4.97
C LYS A 346 -3.96 -23.06 5.88
N ALA A 347 -2.79 -22.51 6.27
CA ALA A 347 -2.72 -21.31 7.08
C ALA A 347 -3.36 -20.10 6.35
N LEU A 348 -3.04 -19.93 5.08
CA LEU A 348 -3.65 -18.89 4.25
C LEU A 348 -5.17 -19.07 4.13
N GLU A 349 -5.65 -20.31 3.93
CA GLU A 349 -7.09 -20.62 3.89
C GLU A 349 -7.80 -20.15 5.18
N VAL A 350 -7.22 -20.44 6.35
CA VAL A 350 -7.79 -19.98 7.63
C VAL A 350 -7.72 -18.46 7.76
N MET A 351 -6.56 -17.86 7.46
CA MET A 351 -6.34 -16.41 7.56
C MET A 351 -7.25 -15.59 6.66
N THR A 352 -7.72 -16.18 5.56
CA THR A 352 -8.58 -15.52 4.56
C THR A 352 -10.00 -16.10 4.51
N SER A 353 -10.37 -16.95 5.48
CA SER A 353 -11.75 -17.41 5.64
C SER A 353 -12.70 -16.25 5.95
N ASP A 354 -13.98 -16.39 5.64
CA ASP A 354 -14.98 -15.35 5.93
C ASP A 354 -14.99 -14.97 7.44
N GLU A 355 -14.75 -15.95 8.34
CA GLU A 355 -14.66 -15.70 9.79
C GLU A 355 -13.43 -14.84 10.14
N ALA A 356 -12.26 -15.18 9.62
CA ALA A 356 -11.03 -14.42 9.86
C ALA A 356 -11.11 -13.01 9.23
N LEU A 357 -11.65 -12.90 8.03
CA LEU A 357 -11.87 -11.62 7.37
C LEU A 357 -12.88 -10.75 8.13
N GLN A 358 -13.92 -11.34 8.73
CA GLN A 358 -14.85 -10.62 9.59
C GLN A 358 -14.13 -10.01 10.80
N VAL A 359 -13.24 -10.77 11.45
CA VAL A 359 -12.43 -10.28 12.58
C VAL A 359 -11.50 -9.16 12.13
N TYR A 360 -10.78 -9.35 11.02
CA TYR A 360 -9.83 -8.37 10.48
C TYR A 360 -10.51 -7.07 10.09
N THR A 361 -11.56 -7.16 9.28
CA THR A 361 -12.21 -5.98 8.70
C THR A 361 -13.04 -5.20 9.72
N GLN A 362 -13.68 -5.86 10.67
CA GLN A 362 -14.36 -5.17 11.76
C GLN A 362 -13.40 -4.45 12.71
N THR A 363 -12.25 -5.06 13.00
CA THR A 363 -11.24 -4.43 13.86
C THR A 363 -10.65 -3.19 13.19
N ASN A 364 -10.34 -3.28 11.90
CA ASN A 364 -9.66 -2.22 11.14
C ASN A 364 -10.62 -1.25 10.45
N LYS A 365 -11.92 -1.56 10.38
CA LYS A 365 -12.92 -0.76 9.67
C LYS A 365 -12.61 -0.58 8.19
N VAL A 366 -12.14 -1.63 7.53
CA VAL A 366 -11.72 -1.65 6.13
C VAL A 366 -12.67 -2.45 5.24
N ILE A 367 -12.52 -2.34 3.93
CA ILE A 367 -13.32 -3.08 2.96
C ILE A 367 -12.85 -4.53 2.94
N SER A 368 -13.79 -5.47 3.07
CA SER A 368 -13.48 -6.90 2.99
C SER A 368 -13.19 -7.33 1.55
N PRO A 369 -12.21 -8.21 1.32
CA PRO A 369 -12.02 -8.85 0.02
C PRO A 369 -13.08 -9.92 -0.30
N SER A 370 -13.82 -10.42 0.70
CA SER A 370 -14.91 -11.38 0.52
C SER A 370 -16.25 -10.68 0.30
N LYS A 371 -17.05 -11.19 -0.63
CA LYS A 371 -18.44 -10.74 -0.88
C LYS A 371 -19.40 -11.12 0.26
N ASN A 372 -19.05 -12.14 1.07
CA ASN A 372 -19.87 -12.65 2.16
C ASN A 372 -19.70 -11.87 3.46
N VAL A 373 -18.58 -11.14 3.59
CA VAL A 373 -18.26 -10.37 4.80
C VAL A 373 -18.80 -8.97 4.64
N GLU A 374 -19.95 -8.72 5.25
CA GLU A 374 -20.48 -7.38 5.43
C GLU A 374 -19.74 -6.72 6.58
N VAL A 375 -19.00 -5.69 6.28
CA VAL A 375 -18.50 -4.78 7.28
C VAL A 375 -19.59 -3.76 7.51
N ASP A 376 -19.94 -3.51 8.79
CA ASP A 376 -20.62 -2.26 9.16
C ASP A 376 -19.69 -1.13 8.74
N CYS A 377 -19.80 -0.79 7.47
CA CYS A 377 -18.97 0.21 6.84
C CYS A 377 -19.13 1.48 7.64
N ILE A 378 -18.02 2.05 8.10
CA ILE A 378 -18.08 3.39 8.69
C ILE A 378 -18.86 4.23 7.69
N PRO A 379 -19.88 4.99 8.11
CA PRO A 379 -20.69 5.78 7.19
C PRO A 379 -19.85 6.63 6.22
N ALA A 380 -18.68 7.07 6.68
CA ALA A 380 -17.70 7.79 5.88
C ALA A 380 -17.21 7.02 4.64
N LEU A 381 -17.08 5.70 4.71
CA LEU A 381 -16.53 4.87 3.64
C LEU A 381 -17.59 4.38 2.65
N LYS A 382 -18.88 4.54 3.00
CA LYS A 382 -19.96 3.98 2.22
C LYS A 382 -19.93 4.38 0.74
N PRO A 383 -19.73 5.66 0.35
CA PRO A 383 -19.71 6.04 -1.06
C PRO A 383 -18.61 5.30 -1.85
N LEU A 384 -17.41 5.20 -1.30
CA LEU A 384 -16.29 4.51 -1.94
C LEU A 384 -16.56 3.00 -2.07
N ASN A 385 -17.06 2.37 -0.99
CA ASN A 385 -17.37 0.94 -0.97
C ASN A 385 -18.51 0.59 -1.93
N ASP A 386 -19.52 1.45 -2.07
CA ASP A 386 -20.64 1.23 -3.01
C ASP A 386 -20.12 1.15 -4.45
N ARG A 387 -19.22 2.06 -4.86
CA ARG A 387 -18.62 2.03 -6.21
C ARG A 387 -17.82 0.73 -6.47
N ILE A 388 -17.03 0.29 -5.49
CA ILE A 388 -16.30 -0.97 -5.59
C ILE A 388 -17.25 -2.17 -5.70
N ASN A 389 -18.38 -2.16 -4.96
CA ASN A 389 -19.41 -3.19 -5.04
C ASN A 389 -20.14 -3.21 -6.40
N GLU A 390 -20.28 -2.07 -7.03
CA GLU A 390 -20.83 -1.91 -8.39
C GLU A 390 -19.82 -2.32 -9.48
N ASN A 391 -18.62 -2.75 -9.11
CA ASN A 391 -17.48 -3.03 -10.01
C ASN A 391 -17.05 -1.80 -10.81
N VAL A 392 -17.16 -0.60 -10.23
CA VAL A 392 -16.70 0.65 -10.82
C VAL A 392 -15.44 1.10 -10.09
N TYR A 393 -14.29 0.91 -10.71
CA TYR A 393 -12.98 1.22 -10.15
C TYR A 393 -11.91 1.26 -11.23
N VAL A 394 -10.74 1.80 -10.89
CA VAL A 394 -9.50 1.66 -11.65
C VAL A 394 -8.54 0.81 -10.83
N LEU A 395 -7.88 -0.16 -11.47
CA LEU A 395 -6.78 -0.89 -10.83
C LEU A 395 -5.56 0.02 -10.75
N GLY A 396 -4.94 0.09 -9.58
CA GLY A 396 -3.68 0.81 -9.40
C GLY A 396 -2.52 0.13 -10.11
N SER A 397 -2.57 -1.20 -10.21
CA SER A 397 -1.64 -2.02 -10.98
C SER A 397 -2.42 -3.14 -11.68
N ASN A 398 -2.02 -3.50 -12.90
CA ASN A 398 -2.63 -4.56 -13.69
C ASN A 398 -1.55 -5.43 -14.32
N ALA A 399 -1.57 -6.71 -13.98
CA ALA A 399 -0.61 -7.68 -14.50
C ALA A 399 -0.65 -7.86 -16.03
N GLU A 400 -1.80 -7.63 -16.66
CA GLU A 400 -1.95 -7.72 -18.12
C GLU A 400 -1.26 -6.55 -18.86
N MET A 401 -0.96 -5.43 -18.18
CA MET A 401 -0.23 -4.31 -18.78
C MET A 401 1.28 -4.54 -18.71
N LYS A 402 1.98 -4.47 -19.85
CA LYS A 402 3.44 -4.62 -19.91
C LYS A 402 4.17 -3.49 -19.22
N LEU A 403 3.76 -2.24 -19.46
CA LEU A 403 4.31 -1.09 -18.74
C LEU A 403 3.73 -1.09 -17.32
N GLU A 404 4.60 -1.14 -16.34
CA GLU A 404 4.20 -0.97 -14.95
C GLU A 404 3.57 0.42 -14.77
N GLN A 405 2.37 0.45 -14.17
CA GLN A 405 1.54 1.67 -14.12
C GLN A 405 1.90 2.57 -12.94
N TRP A 406 1.98 1.99 -11.75
CA TRP A 406 2.08 2.73 -10.49
C TRP A 406 3.37 3.53 -10.39
N GLY A 407 4.51 2.85 -10.40
CA GLY A 407 5.83 3.47 -10.22
C GLY A 407 6.16 4.44 -11.35
N ASN A 408 5.80 4.10 -12.60
CA ASN A 408 6.03 5.00 -13.74
C ASN A 408 5.17 6.26 -13.64
N THR A 409 3.89 6.14 -13.24
CA THR A 409 3.04 7.33 -13.06
C THR A 409 3.55 8.20 -11.91
N CYS A 410 3.97 7.60 -10.79
CA CYS A 410 4.59 8.31 -9.68
C CYS A 410 5.85 9.07 -10.11
N LEU A 411 6.72 8.42 -10.90
CA LEU A 411 7.92 9.05 -11.45
C LEU A 411 7.58 10.30 -12.28
N VAL A 412 6.63 10.19 -13.20
CA VAL A 412 6.28 11.28 -14.13
C VAL A 412 5.49 12.39 -13.42
N VAL A 413 4.61 12.06 -12.46
CA VAL A 413 3.95 13.06 -11.61
C VAL A 413 4.98 13.89 -10.84
N ARG A 414 6.05 13.26 -10.32
CA ARG A 414 7.13 13.99 -9.66
C ARG A 414 7.87 14.95 -10.58
N GLN A 415 8.01 14.61 -11.87
CA GLN A 415 8.58 15.53 -12.86
C GLN A 415 7.67 16.75 -13.05
N LEU A 416 6.35 16.56 -13.18
CA LEU A 416 5.38 17.67 -13.27
C LEU A 416 5.46 18.58 -12.05
N LEU A 417 5.42 18.01 -10.83
CA LEU A 417 5.53 18.77 -9.58
C LEU A 417 6.84 19.55 -9.46
N ASN A 418 7.90 19.08 -10.11
CA ASN A 418 9.21 19.74 -10.16
C ASN A 418 9.36 20.73 -11.33
N GLY A 419 8.28 21.02 -12.05
CA GLY A 419 8.21 22.07 -13.07
C GLY A 419 8.35 21.60 -14.52
N SER A 420 8.32 20.29 -14.80
CA SER A 420 8.19 19.80 -16.17
C SER A 420 6.81 20.14 -16.73
N THR A 421 6.74 20.35 -18.02
CA THR A 421 5.48 20.56 -18.74
C THR A 421 4.73 19.25 -18.97
N VAL A 422 3.43 19.32 -19.21
CA VAL A 422 2.62 18.14 -19.59
C VAL A 422 3.21 17.44 -20.82
N GLU A 423 3.69 18.21 -21.82
CA GLU A 423 4.30 17.64 -23.02
C GLU A 423 5.59 16.84 -22.73
N GLU A 424 6.43 17.34 -21.81
CA GLU A 424 7.62 16.60 -21.35
C GLU A 424 7.24 15.33 -20.61
N CYS A 425 6.19 15.38 -19.78
CA CYS A 425 5.64 14.21 -19.09
C CYS A 425 5.10 13.16 -20.09
N MET A 426 4.39 13.60 -21.13
CA MET A 426 3.87 12.69 -22.17
C MET A 426 5.00 12.06 -22.97
N ALA A 427 6.04 12.83 -23.31
CA ALA A 427 7.22 12.31 -23.98
C ALA A 427 7.97 11.25 -23.15
N GLU A 428 7.96 11.39 -21.82
CA GLU A 428 8.53 10.40 -20.91
C GLU A 428 7.72 9.10 -20.90
N PHE A 429 6.38 9.15 -20.91
CA PHE A 429 5.55 7.94 -21.05
C PHE A 429 5.80 7.24 -22.40
N ASP A 430 5.92 7.97 -23.49
CA ASP A 430 6.26 7.39 -24.81
C ASP A 430 7.62 6.68 -24.78
N ARG A 431 8.62 7.29 -24.12
CA ARG A 431 9.95 6.69 -23.93
C ARG A 431 9.90 5.40 -23.10
N LEU A 432 9.19 5.43 -21.98
CA LEU A 432 9.02 4.28 -21.09
C LEU A 432 8.31 3.11 -21.81
N GLN A 433 7.27 3.41 -22.60
CA GLN A 433 6.58 2.40 -23.40
C GLN A 433 7.52 1.80 -24.46
N GLU A 434 8.28 2.62 -25.21
CA GLU A 434 9.23 2.13 -26.18
C GLU A 434 10.31 1.23 -25.56
N GLU A 435 10.82 1.58 -24.38
CA GLU A 435 11.81 0.78 -23.66
C GLU A 435 11.22 -0.56 -23.21
N THR A 436 9.99 -0.54 -22.67
CA THR A 436 9.28 -1.75 -22.27
C THR A 436 9.05 -2.68 -23.45
N LEU A 437 8.63 -2.14 -24.61
CA LEU A 437 8.39 -2.93 -25.82
C LEU A 437 9.66 -3.50 -26.46
N LYS A 438 10.83 -2.89 -26.23
CA LYS A 438 12.13 -3.40 -26.74
C LYS A 438 12.69 -4.52 -25.87
N ASN A 439 12.31 -4.56 -24.59
CA ASN A 439 12.85 -5.49 -23.60
C ASN A 439 11.96 -6.74 -23.40
N ASN A 440 10.77 -6.74 -23.98
CA ASN A 440 9.79 -7.82 -24.02
C ASN A 440 9.61 -8.36 -25.46
#